data_f65f6209ae8d111c08b853f37a7af1be
#
_entry.id   f65f6209ae8d111c08b853f37a7af1be
#
_cell.length_a   1.000
_cell.length_b   1.000
_cell.length_c   1.000
_cell.angle_alpha   90.00
_cell.angle_beta   90.00
_cell.angle_gamma   90.00
#
_symmetry.space_group_name_H-M   'P 1'
#
loop_
_entity.id
_entity.type
_entity.pdbx_description
1 polymer ?
#
loop_
_entity_poly.entity_id
_entity_poly.type
_entity_poly.pdbx_seq_one_letter_code
_entity_poly.pdbx_strand_id
1 'polypeptide(L)'
;MDRKRTLTKYSLLLWKIFRTVLLIGLSFIILQPFVVKTLMACMAPEDLMDSSVSLVPKHFSAYYWQIAWDTLDIGSGIWPTLLVSLITGILQLISSSMVGYGLARVKFKGRGVFFALIFIIMLVPPQTYSMAQYLRFVDFGVGPLSVSLTNSFIPQFMMSIGGLGLKQGLYIYLFYVIFRGLPKELEDAANIDGLGSFGTFVRVMIPNAKNIFLTVFLFSFCWQWTDVSYTNTYFTDRPLLASRILDITVRVGITYDNKGTGIARNAACLIIMVPLIVIFIFGQKKITQSITTSGQAN
;
A
#
# COMPACT_ATOMS: atom_id res chain seq x y z
N MET A 1 -30.78 44.93 11.78
CA MET A 1 -30.75 43.49 11.43
C MET A 1 -29.86 43.16 10.21
N ASP A 2 -29.77 44.06 9.23
CA ASP A 2 -28.98 43.87 7.99
C ASP A 2 -27.45 43.75 8.18
N ARG A 3 -26.88 44.58 9.07
CA ARG A 3 -25.40 44.62 9.23
C ARG A 3 -24.79 43.30 9.72
N LYS A 4 -25.49 42.55 10.57
CA LYS A 4 -25.04 41.21 11.03
C LYS A 4 -25.13 40.18 9.89
N ARG A 5 -26.17 40.21 9.07
CA ARG A 5 -26.32 39.32 7.91
C ARG A 5 -25.22 39.56 6.86
N THR A 6 -24.86 40.81 6.62
CA THR A 6 -23.81 41.18 5.67
C THR A 6 -22.44 40.74 6.15
N LEU A 7 -22.10 40.93 7.44
CA LEU A 7 -20.85 40.48 8.03
C LEU A 7 -20.70 38.94 7.98
N THR A 8 -21.78 38.20 8.24
CA THR A 8 -21.79 36.74 8.14
C THR A 8 -21.59 36.27 6.68
N LYS A 9 -22.14 37.01 5.70
CA LYS A 9 -21.97 36.68 4.28
C LYS A 9 -20.51 36.90 3.82
N TYR A 10 -19.87 38.01 4.26
CA TYR A 10 -18.47 38.28 3.96
C TYR A 10 -17.52 37.27 4.64
N SER A 11 -17.77 36.91 5.90
CA SER A 11 -16.95 35.88 6.59
C SER A 11 -17.07 34.51 5.94
N LEU A 12 -18.25 34.13 5.48
CA LEU A 12 -18.46 32.89 4.73
C LEU A 12 -17.76 32.91 3.37
N LEU A 13 -17.75 34.06 2.68
CA LEU A 13 -17.04 34.21 1.41
C LEU A 13 -15.52 34.13 1.60
N LEU A 14 -14.97 34.83 2.58
CA LEU A 14 -13.56 34.78 2.93
C LEU A 14 -13.14 33.36 3.32
N TRP A 15 -13.96 32.64 4.10
CA TRP A 15 -13.71 31.24 4.46
C TRP A 15 -13.70 30.33 3.23
N LYS A 16 -14.63 30.54 2.28
CA LYS A 16 -14.64 29.77 1.03
C LYS A 16 -13.39 30.01 0.20
N ILE A 17 -12.99 31.28 0.03
CA ILE A 17 -11.77 31.64 -0.70
C ILE A 17 -10.55 31.04 -0.02
N PHE A 18 -10.38 31.21 1.29
CA PHE A 18 -9.28 30.64 2.06
C PHE A 18 -9.19 29.11 1.86
N ARG A 19 -10.32 28.42 2.03
CA ARG A 19 -10.38 26.96 1.83
C ARG A 19 -10.00 26.56 0.40
N THR A 20 -10.47 27.30 -0.60
CA THR A 20 -10.16 27.00 -2.02
C THR A 20 -8.68 27.21 -2.31
N VAL A 21 -8.09 28.31 -1.85
CA VAL A 21 -6.66 28.61 -2.02
C VAL A 21 -5.81 27.55 -1.30
N LEU A 22 -6.19 27.18 -0.08
CA LEU A 22 -5.52 26.13 0.69
C LEU A 22 -5.56 24.78 -0.06
N LEU A 23 -6.72 24.39 -0.59
CA LEU A 23 -6.88 23.14 -1.34
C LEU A 23 -6.05 23.15 -2.63
N ILE A 24 -6.04 24.26 -3.38
CA ILE A 24 -5.21 24.41 -4.58
C ILE A 24 -3.72 24.29 -4.23
N GLY A 25 -3.28 25.01 -3.16
CA GLY A 25 -1.88 24.96 -2.71
C GLY A 25 -1.45 23.57 -2.28
N LEU A 26 -2.26 22.87 -1.47
CA LEU A 26 -1.97 21.49 -1.08
C LEU A 26 -1.98 20.54 -2.28
N SER A 27 -2.96 20.69 -3.19
CA SER A 27 -3.00 19.88 -4.41
C SER A 27 -1.77 20.11 -5.28
N PHE A 28 -1.32 21.35 -5.42
CA PHE A 28 -0.10 21.69 -6.16
C PHE A 28 1.14 21.02 -5.54
N ILE A 29 1.33 21.12 -4.22
CA ILE A 29 2.46 20.50 -3.51
C ILE A 29 2.48 18.98 -3.70
N ILE A 30 1.31 18.33 -3.67
CA ILE A 30 1.18 16.88 -3.85
C ILE A 30 1.44 16.47 -5.31
N LEU A 31 0.93 17.23 -6.29
CA LEU A 31 1.03 16.88 -7.70
C LEU A 31 2.36 17.30 -8.33
N GLN A 32 3.01 18.34 -7.81
CA GLN A 32 4.26 18.87 -8.34
C GLN A 32 5.34 17.80 -8.61
N PRO A 33 5.66 16.87 -7.67
CA PRO A 33 6.71 15.87 -7.93
C PRO A 33 6.35 14.92 -9.08
N PHE A 34 5.06 14.62 -9.28
CA PHE A 34 4.62 13.79 -10.41
C PHE A 34 4.79 14.52 -11.74
N VAL A 35 4.37 15.79 -11.79
CA VAL A 35 4.53 16.62 -12.99
C VAL A 35 6.00 16.79 -13.34
N VAL A 36 6.84 17.14 -12.37
CA VAL A 36 8.29 17.32 -12.57
C VAL A 36 8.94 16.04 -13.07
N LYS A 37 8.66 14.88 -12.44
CA LYS A 37 9.23 13.59 -12.85
C LYS A 37 8.76 13.16 -14.23
N THR A 38 7.50 13.44 -14.58
CA THR A 38 6.98 13.17 -15.93
C THR A 38 7.69 14.03 -16.98
N LEU A 39 7.85 15.33 -16.72
CA LEU A 39 8.57 16.23 -17.62
C LEU A 39 10.03 15.81 -17.78
N MET A 40 10.72 15.48 -16.69
CA MET A 40 12.09 14.97 -16.74
C MET A 40 12.22 13.66 -17.52
N ALA A 41 11.25 12.75 -17.40
CA ALA A 41 11.23 11.51 -18.14
C ALA A 41 11.02 11.71 -19.66
N CYS A 42 10.50 12.87 -20.06
CA CYS A 42 10.34 13.28 -21.46
C CYS A 42 11.53 14.09 -21.99
N MET A 43 12.59 14.31 -21.23
CA MET A 43 13.81 15.01 -21.67
C MET A 43 14.66 14.12 -22.58
N ALA A 44 15.29 14.73 -23.60
CA ALA A 44 16.37 14.07 -24.33
C ALA A 44 17.65 13.98 -23.47
N PRO A 45 18.53 12.98 -23.69
CA PRO A 45 19.79 12.87 -22.96
C PRO A 45 20.67 14.12 -23.07
N GLU A 46 20.60 14.84 -24.18
CA GLU A 46 21.33 16.08 -24.41
C GLU A 46 20.90 17.22 -23.49
N ASP A 47 19.63 17.30 -23.17
CA ASP A 47 19.07 18.30 -22.26
C ASP A 47 19.61 18.15 -20.82
N LEU A 48 20.04 16.97 -20.41
CA LEU A 48 20.63 16.74 -19.09
C LEU A 48 22.03 17.37 -18.92
N MET A 49 22.73 17.57 -20.01
CA MET A 49 24.06 18.20 -20.05
C MET A 49 23.98 19.72 -20.20
N ASP A 50 22.81 20.25 -20.58
CA ASP A 50 22.57 21.68 -20.75
C ASP A 50 22.12 22.31 -19.42
N SER A 51 23.00 23.09 -18.79
CA SER A 51 22.71 23.78 -17.52
C SER A 51 21.57 24.82 -17.62
N SER A 52 21.17 25.22 -18.84
CA SER A 52 20.05 26.14 -19.07
C SER A 52 18.68 25.44 -19.04
N VAL A 53 18.65 24.10 -19.11
CA VAL A 53 17.43 23.29 -19.01
C VAL A 53 17.18 22.96 -17.55
N SER A 54 16.06 23.39 -17.00
CA SER A 54 15.71 23.17 -15.59
C SER A 54 14.58 22.15 -15.44
N LEU A 55 13.36 22.54 -15.75
CA LEU A 55 12.14 21.74 -15.52
C LEU A 55 11.46 21.32 -16.82
N VAL A 56 11.51 22.17 -17.83
CA VAL A 56 10.83 21.95 -19.11
C VAL A 56 11.85 21.49 -20.14
N PRO A 57 11.63 20.34 -20.80
CA PRO A 57 12.50 19.88 -21.87
C PRO A 57 12.62 20.88 -23.02
N LYS A 58 13.80 21.10 -23.56
CA LYS A 58 13.99 21.77 -24.85
C LYS A 58 13.71 20.79 -25.98
N HIS A 59 14.16 19.54 -25.83
CA HIS A 59 13.98 18.48 -26.79
C HIS A 59 13.18 17.34 -26.13
N PHE A 60 11.96 17.11 -26.60
CA PHE A 60 11.13 16.01 -26.10
C PHE A 60 11.59 14.68 -26.70
N SER A 61 11.77 13.68 -25.84
CA SER A 61 12.21 12.34 -26.20
C SER A 61 11.52 11.28 -25.37
N ALA A 62 11.25 10.12 -25.96
CA ALA A 62 10.77 8.93 -25.25
C ALA A 62 11.90 8.03 -24.76
N TYR A 63 13.16 8.45 -24.85
CA TYR A 63 14.34 7.63 -24.56
C TYR A 63 14.29 6.94 -23.20
N TYR A 64 14.01 7.69 -22.13
CA TYR A 64 13.94 7.12 -20.77
C TYR A 64 12.69 6.26 -20.53
N TRP A 65 11.60 6.56 -21.24
CA TRP A 65 10.40 5.72 -21.23
C TRP A 65 10.63 4.38 -21.90
N GLN A 66 11.39 4.33 -23.00
CA GLN A 66 11.76 3.10 -23.71
C GLN A 66 12.65 2.24 -22.82
N ILE A 67 13.72 2.80 -22.23
CA ILE A 67 14.57 2.07 -21.29
C ILE A 67 13.76 1.49 -20.13
N ALA A 68 12.86 2.28 -19.56
CA ALA A 68 12.00 1.82 -18.47
C ALA A 68 11.07 0.69 -18.93
N TRP A 69 10.46 0.82 -20.07
CA TRP A 69 9.54 -0.16 -20.64
C TRP A 69 10.23 -1.49 -20.94
N ASP A 70 11.38 -1.44 -21.61
CA ASP A 70 12.16 -2.61 -22.00
C ASP A 70 12.71 -3.35 -20.78
N THR A 71 13.21 -2.61 -19.78
CA THR A 71 13.75 -3.23 -18.55
C THR A 71 12.66 -3.82 -17.67
N LEU A 72 11.50 -3.15 -17.59
CA LEU A 72 10.37 -3.68 -16.80
C LEU A 72 9.82 -4.98 -17.39
N ASP A 73 9.95 -5.18 -18.71
CA ASP A 73 9.37 -6.34 -19.41
C ASP A 73 7.96 -6.66 -18.88
N ILE A 74 7.04 -5.71 -19.13
CA ILE A 74 5.69 -5.72 -18.54
C ILE A 74 4.97 -7.03 -18.88
N GLY A 75 5.20 -7.57 -20.07
CA GLY A 75 4.56 -8.80 -20.55
C GLY A 75 4.79 -9.97 -19.59
N SER A 76 6.03 -10.17 -19.14
CA SER A 76 6.38 -11.26 -18.21
C SER A 76 6.14 -10.91 -16.74
N GLY A 77 6.23 -9.62 -16.37
CA GLY A 77 6.15 -9.16 -14.98
C GLY A 77 4.75 -8.88 -14.46
N ILE A 78 3.79 -8.51 -15.33
CA ILE A 78 2.45 -8.04 -14.92
C ILE A 78 1.64 -9.14 -14.22
N TRP A 79 1.63 -10.34 -14.77
CA TRP A 79 0.85 -11.46 -14.24
C TRP A 79 1.36 -11.95 -12.88
N PRO A 80 2.68 -12.23 -12.68
CA PRO A 80 3.20 -12.56 -11.36
C PRO A 80 2.91 -11.46 -10.32
N THR A 81 3.10 -10.18 -10.69
CA THR A 81 2.83 -9.07 -9.79
C THR A 81 1.35 -9.01 -9.38
N LEU A 82 0.44 -9.16 -10.35
CA LEU A 82 -1.00 -9.17 -10.10
C LEU A 82 -1.41 -10.33 -9.19
N LEU A 83 -0.98 -11.55 -9.52
CA LEU A 83 -1.35 -12.75 -8.76
C LEU A 83 -0.81 -12.70 -7.32
N VAL A 84 0.47 -12.34 -7.15
CA VAL A 84 1.07 -12.24 -5.82
C VAL A 84 0.40 -11.16 -4.99
N SER A 85 0.11 -10.00 -5.59
CA SER A 85 -0.58 -8.91 -4.89
C SER A 85 -2.01 -9.28 -4.50
N LEU A 86 -2.74 -9.98 -5.35
CA LEU A 86 -4.09 -10.47 -5.05
C LEU A 86 -4.07 -11.52 -3.93
N ILE A 87 -3.23 -12.55 -4.05
CA ILE A 87 -3.16 -13.64 -3.07
C ILE A 87 -2.72 -13.10 -1.72
N THR A 88 -1.64 -12.31 -1.68
CA THR A 88 -1.15 -11.67 -0.46
C THR A 88 -2.23 -10.78 0.16
N GLY A 89 -2.92 -9.97 -0.66
CA GLY A 89 -4.00 -9.10 -0.21
C GLY A 89 -5.14 -9.87 0.45
N ILE A 90 -5.56 -10.98 -0.14
CA ILE A 90 -6.62 -11.85 0.39
C ILE A 90 -6.16 -12.53 1.69
N LEU A 91 -4.95 -13.08 1.72
CA LEU A 91 -4.41 -13.76 2.90
C LEU A 91 -4.26 -12.80 4.08
N GLN A 92 -3.72 -11.60 3.85
CA GLN A 92 -3.61 -10.56 4.88
C GLN A 92 -4.98 -10.09 5.36
N LEU A 93 -5.95 -9.93 4.45
CA LEU A 93 -7.31 -9.55 4.78
C LEU A 93 -7.96 -10.56 5.73
N ILE A 94 -7.91 -11.84 5.38
CA ILE A 94 -8.49 -12.92 6.19
C ILE A 94 -7.82 -12.99 7.55
N SER A 95 -6.51 -13.11 7.58
CA SER A 95 -5.72 -13.22 8.82
C SER A 95 -5.92 -12.01 9.72
N SER A 96 -5.78 -10.79 9.18
CA SER A 96 -5.92 -9.56 9.97
C SER A 96 -7.32 -9.35 10.52
N SER A 97 -8.37 -9.72 9.75
CA SER A 97 -9.75 -9.59 10.23
C SER A 97 -10.06 -10.58 11.36
N MET A 98 -9.58 -11.82 11.25
CA MET A 98 -9.76 -12.84 12.29
C MET A 98 -9.05 -12.44 13.60
N VAL A 99 -7.78 -12.02 13.49
CA VAL A 99 -7.00 -11.58 14.67
C VAL A 99 -7.61 -10.30 15.26
N GLY A 100 -7.98 -9.33 14.42
CA GLY A 100 -8.63 -8.10 14.86
C GLY A 100 -9.96 -8.34 15.57
N TYR A 101 -10.80 -9.25 15.07
CA TYR A 101 -12.04 -9.67 15.73
C TYR A 101 -11.78 -10.37 17.05
N GLY A 102 -10.86 -11.34 17.07
CA GLY A 102 -10.48 -12.04 18.30
C GLY A 102 -10.00 -11.09 19.40
N LEU A 103 -9.15 -10.13 19.03
CA LEU A 103 -8.69 -9.09 19.95
C LEU A 103 -9.78 -8.09 20.33
N ALA A 104 -10.76 -7.80 19.47
CA ALA A 104 -11.82 -6.85 19.78
C ALA A 104 -12.88 -7.42 20.71
N ARG A 105 -13.28 -8.68 20.51
CA ARG A 105 -14.51 -9.24 21.08
C ARG A 105 -14.30 -10.45 21.97
N VAL A 106 -13.31 -11.30 21.68
CA VAL A 106 -13.07 -12.49 22.48
C VAL A 106 -12.30 -12.14 23.77
N LYS A 107 -12.81 -12.59 24.91
CA LYS A 107 -12.15 -12.45 26.21
C LYS A 107 -11.25 -13.66 26.45
N PHE A 108 -9.94 -13.45 26.49
CA PHE A 108 -8.96 -14.48 26.83
C PHE A 108 -7.81 -13.92 27.65
N LYS A 109 -7.16 -14.81 28.43
CA LYS A 109 -5.97 -14.43 29.21
C LYS A 109 -4.80 -14.11 28.26
N GLY A 110 -4.09 -13.00 28.52
CA GLY A 110 -2.96 -12.57 27.69
C GLY A 110 -3.32 -11.64 26.53
N ARG A 111 -4.58 -11.26 26.32
CA ARG A 111 -5.02 -10.34 25.25
C ARG A 111 -4.17 -9.06 25.17
N GLY A 112 -3.81 -8.46 26.33
CA GLY A 112 -2.96 -7.26 26.38
C GLY A 112 -1.55 -7.50 25.83
N VAL A 113 -0.99 -8.67 26.07
CA VAL A 113 0.34 -9.06 25.54
C VAL A 113 0.27 -9.17 24.01
N PHE A 114 -0.73 -9.86 23.46
CA PHE A 114 -0.90 -9.96 22.02
C PHE A 114 -1.09 -8.58 21.37
N PHE A 115 -1.85 -7.71 22.01
CA PHE A 115 -2.04 -6.34 21.55
C PHE A 115 -0.71 -5.56 21.56
N ALA A 116 0.08 -5.67 22.61
CA ALA A 116 1.41 -5.06 22.67
C ALA A 116 2.37 -5.59 21.59
N LEU A 117 2.35 -6.91 21.32
CA LEU A 117 3.15 -7.51 20.26
C LEU A 117 2.80 -6.94 18.87
N ILE A 118 1.52 -6.70 18.59
CA ILE A 118 1.11 -6.07 17.32
C ILE A 118 1.70 -4.66 17.19
N PHE A 119 1.70 -3.86 18.27
CA PHE A 119 2.35 -2.55 18.25
C PHE A 119 3.87 -2.65 18.05
N ILE A 120 4.53 -3.63 18.68
CA ILE A 120 5.96 -3.87 18.46
C ILE A 120 6.23 -4.18 17.01
N ILE A 121 5.45 -5.06 16.36
CA ILE A 121 5.57 -5.40 14.94
C ILE A 121 5.37 -4.16 14.04
N MET A 122 4.49 -3.23 14.43
CA MET A 122 4.29 -1.98 13.69
C MET A 122 5.46 -1.00 13.82
N LEU A 123 6.12 -0.97 14.99
CA LEU A 123 7.20 -0.03 15.30
C LEU A 123 8.55 -0.50 14.77
N VAL A 124 8.81 -1.80 14.77
CA VAL A 124 10.09 -2.35 14.31
C VAL A 124 10.15 -2.33 12.78
N PRO A 125 11.11 -1.62 12.17
CA PRO A 125 11.26 -1.58 10.72
C PRO A 125 11.54 -2.99 10.17
N PRO A 126 10.88 -3.41 9.05
CA PRO A 126 11.11 -4.72 8.46
C PRO A 126 12.57 -5.03 8.13
N GLN A 127 13.36 -4.02 7.79
CA GLN A 127 14.78 -4.14 7.48
C GLN A 127 15.60 -4.71 8.64
N THR A 128 15.18 -4.46 9.88
CA THR A 128 15.89 -4.91 11.10
C THR A 128 15.89 -6.43 11.24
N TYR A 129 14.83 -7.10 10.79
CA TYR A 129 14.68 -8.54 10.95
C TYR A 129 14.66 -9.31 9.61
N SER A 130 14.78 -8.62 8.47
CA SER A 130 14.72 -9.24 7.15
C SER A 130 15.78 -10.34 6.95
N MET A 131 17.00 -10.12 7.43
CA MET A 131 18.07 -11.12 7.33
C MET A 131 17.78 -12.38 8.16
N ALA A 132 17.27 -12.21 9.38
CA ALA A 132 16.88 -13.35 10.21
C ALA A 132 15.72 -14.15 9.61
N GLN A 133 14.74 -13.45 9.00
CA GLN A 133 13.67 -14.09 8.26
C GLN A 133 14.19 -14.84 7.02
N TYR A 134 15.09 -14.23 6.24
CA TYR A 134 15.70 -14.89 5.09
C TYR A 134 16.39 -16.20 5.48
N LEU A 135 17.27 -16.17 6.48
CA LEU A 135 17.97 -17.35 6.97
C LEU A 135 16.99 -18.42 7.44
N ARG A 136 15.89 -18.04 8.08
CA ARG A 136 14.84 -18.98 8.49
C ARG A 136 14.17 -19.69 7.32
N PHE A 137 14.02 -19.03 6.18
CA PHE A 137 13.41 -19.59 4.99
C PHE A 137 14.42 -20.29 4.06
N VAL A 138 15.72 -20.01 4.20
CA VAL A 138 16.79 -20.81 3.55
C VAL A 138 16.82 -22.22 4.13
N ASP A 139 16.61 -22.34 5.44
CA ASP A 139 16.61 -23.62 6.17
C ASP A 139 15.32 -23.74 6.99
N PHE A 140 14.21 -23.96 6.28
CA PHE A 140 12.89 -24.06 6.90
C PHE A 140 12.57 -25.51 7.26
N GLY A 141 12.56 -25.81 8.55
CA GLY A 141 12.30 -27.15 9.06
C GLY A 141 13.03 -27.44 10.35
N VAL A 142 13.19 -28.74 10.67
CA VAL A 142 13.91 -29.22 11.84
C VAL A 142 14.84 -30.35 11.43
N GLY A 143 16.13 -30.15 11.61
CA GLY A 143 17.17 -31.18 11.32
C GLY A 143 17.16 -31.64 9.86
N PRO A 144 17.15 -32.93 9.59
CA PRO A 144 17.24 -33.47 8.23
C PRO A 144 15.98 -33.26 7.38
N LEU A 145 14.90 -32.72 7.97
CA LEU A 145 13.64 -32.39 7.27
C LEU A 145 13.55 -30.92 6.88
N SER A 146 14.69 -30.22 6.81
CA SER A 146 14.70 -28.83 6.37
C SER A 146 14.67 -28.71 4.85
N VAL A 147 13.94 -27.69 4.37
CA VAL A 147 13.77 -27.39 2.94
C VAL A 147 13.98 -25.90 2.73
N SER A 148 14.69 -25.53 1.67
CA SER A 148 14.79 -24.13 1.27
C SER A 148 13.49 -23.67 0.59
N LEU A 149 12.91 -22.63 1.11
CA LEU A 149 11.71 -21.97 0.55
C LEU A 149 12.06 -20.67 -0.18
N THR A 150 13.33 -20.31 -0.32
CA THR A 150 13.79 -19.17 -1.12
C THR A 150 13.51 -19.38 -2.61
N ASN A 151 13.56 -18.31 -3.41
CA ASN A 151 13.15 -18.31 -4.82
C ASN A 151 11.70 -18.78 -5.05
N SER A 152 10.85 -18.58 -4.05
CA SER A 152 9.41 -18.87 -4.14
C SER A 152 8.58 -17.82 -3.41
N PHE A 153 7.27 -17.73 -3.72
CA PHE A 153 6.36 -16.83 -3.01
C PHE A 153 5.83 -17.39 -1.68
N ILE A 154 6.23 -18.63 -1.35
CA ILE A 154 5.78 -19.33 -0.13
C ILE A 154 6.11 -18.55 1.15
N PRO A 155 7.34 -18.02 1.37
CA PRO A 155 7.65 -17.21 2.55
C PRO A 155 6.70 -16.05 2.75
N GLN A 156 6.38 -15.35 1.67
CA GLN A 156 5.52 -14.17 1.68
C GLN A 156 4.07 -14.52 2.03
N PHE A 157 3.56 -15.62 1.48
CA PHE A 157 2.23 -16.12 1.81
C PHE A 157 2.15 -16.64 3.25
N MET A 158 3.15 -17.36 3.72
CA MET A 158 3.23 -17.82 5.11
C MET A 158 3.25 -16.65 6.10
N MET A 159 4.05 -15.61 5.84
CA MET A 159 4.06 -14.42 6.66
C MET A 159 2.70 -13.71 6.66
N SER A 160 2.04 -13.64 5.51
CA SER A 160 0.72 -13.03 5.37
C SER A 160 -0.36 -13.78 6.16
N ILE A 161 -0.31 -15.10 6.21
CA ILE A 161 -1.19 -15.93 7.04
C ILE A 161 -0.84 -15.75 8.53
N GLY A 162 0.46 -15.71 8.85
CA GLY A 162 0.95 -15.62 10.22
C GLY A 162 0.85 -14.25 10.89
N GLY A 163 0.32 -13.24 10.21
CA GLY A 163 0.19 -11.88 10.77
C GLY A 163 1.47 -11.03 10.70
N LEU A 164 2.49 -11.50 9.97
CA LEU A 164 3.80 -10.86 9.81
C LEU A 164 4.03 -10.28 8.40
N GLY A 165 3.00 -10.24 7.57
CA GLY A 165 3.07 -9.68 6.23
C GLY A 165 3.29 -8.16 6.24
N LEU A 166 3.52 -7.60 5.05
CA LEU A 166 3.81 -6.19 4.86
C LEU A 166 2.70 -5.30 5.43
N LYS A 167 3.04 -4.43 6.40
CA LYS A 167 2.09 -3.54 7.09
C LYS A 167 0.95 -4.24 7.84
N GLN A 168 1.01 -5.54 8.07
CA GLN A 168 -0.12 -6.32 8.57
C GLN A 168 -0.53 -5.97 9.99
N GLY A 169 0.39 -5.55 10.86
CA GLY A 169 0.06 -5.02 12.18
C GLY A 169 -0.94 -3.86 12.13
N LEU A 170 -0.78 -2.95 11.16
CA LEU A 170 -1.73 -1.85 10.92
C LEU A 170 -3.12 -2.38 10.52
N TYR A 171 -3.18 -3.39 9.65
CA TYR A 171 -4.47 -3.97 9.23
C TYR A 171 -5.20 -4.66 10.38
N ILE A 172 -4.47 -5.40 11.21
CA ILE A 172 -5.02 -6.01 12.43
C ILE A 172 -5.59 -4.91 13.35
N TYR A 173 -4.85 -3.83 13.55
CA TYR A 173 -5.29 -2.71 14.37
C TYR A 173 -6.54 -2.02 13.81
N LEU A 174 -6.62 -1.80 12.51
CA LEU A 174 -7.80 -1.22 11.87
C LEU A 174 -9.04 -2.09 12.07
N PHE A 175 -8.93 -3.41 11.88
CA PHE A 175 -10.01 -4.34 12.17
C PHE A 175 -10.40 -4.34 13.66
N TYR A 176 -9.41 -4.32 14.55
CA TYR A 176 -9.67 -4.23 15.99
C TYR A 176 -10.51 -3.00 16.35
N VAL A 177 -10.15 -1.82 15.84
CA VAL A 177 -10.88 -0.57 16.13
C VAL A 177 -12.30 -0.63 15.60
N ILE A 178 -12.48 -1.08 14.37
CA ILE A 178 -13.82 -1.16 13.75
C ILE A 178 -14.69 -2.18 14.48
N PHE A 179 -14.21 -3.40 14.69
CA PHE A 179 -15.00 -4.41 15.38
C PHE A 179 -15.32 -4.02 16.82
N ARG A 180 -14.42 -3.35 17.53
CA ARG A 180 -14.68 -2.82 18.86
C ARG A 180 -15.76 -1.73 18.87
N GLY A 181 -15.86 -0.94 17.82
CA GLY A 181 -16.83 0.14 17.68
C GLY A 181 -18.25 -0.32 17.29
N LEU A 182 -18.42 -1.56 16.82
CA LEU A 182 -19.75 -2.07 16.48
C LEU A 182 -20.61 -2.26 17.76
N PRO A 183 -21.93 -2.03 17.70
CA PRO A 183 -22.83 -2.27 18.82
C PRO A 183 -22.76 -3.72 19.32
N LYS A 184 -22.81 -3.90 20.63
CA LYS A 184 -22.73 -5.23 21.25
C LYS A 184 -24.00 -6.04 21.04
N GLU A 185 -25.11 -5.36 20.86
CA GLU A 185 -26.45 -5.91 20.60
C GLU A 185 -26.45 -6.82 19.37
N LEU A 186 -25.56 -6.56 18.38
CA LEU A 186 -25.39 -7.43 17.20
C LEU A 186 -24.88 -8.83 17.57
N GLU A 187 -23.95 -8.91 18.55
CA GLU A 187 -23.44 -10.18 19.05
C GLU A 187 -24.46 -10.88 19.95
N ASP A 188 -25.15 -10.11 20.78
CA ASP A 188 -26.15 -10.64 21.69
C ASP A 188 -27.33 -11.25 20.89
N ALA A 189 -27.79 -10.58 19.82
CA ALA A 189 -28.78 -11.13 18.88
C ALA A 189 -28.29 -12.42 18.19
N ALA A 190 -27.05 -12.41 17.67
CA ALA A 190 -26.45 -13.57 17.05
C ALA A 190 -26.34 -14.78 18.00
N ASN A 191 -26.06 -14.52 19.28
CA ASN A 191 -26.00 -15.57 20.31
C ASN A 191 -27.40 -16.15 20.61
N ILE A 192 -28.45 -15.31 20.63
CA ILE A 192 -29.85 -15.77 20.76
C ILE A 192 -30.25 -16.65 19.60
N ASP A 193 -29.80 -16.31 18.38
CA ASP A 193 -29.98 -17.11 17.16
C ASP A 193 -29.13 -18.39 17.12
N GLY A 194 -28.38 -18.69 18.18
CA GLY A 194 -27.57 -19.89 18.32
C GLY A 194 -26.23 -19.86 17.55
N LEU A 195 -25.78 -18.68 17.08
CA LEU A 195 -24.49 -18.56 16.40
C LEU A 195 -23.35 -18.56 17.42
N GLY A 196 -22.37 -19.45 17.21
CA GLY A 196 -21.09 -19.36 17.93
C GLY A 196 -20.22 -18.21 17.43
N SER A 197 -19.13 -17.92 18.12
CA SER A 197 -18.23 -16.76 17.82
C SER A 197 -17.78 -16.68 16.35
N PHE A 198 -17.46 -17.82 15.72
CA PHE A 198 -17.09 -17.84 14.31
C PHE A 198 -18.27 -17.57 13.38
N GLY A 199 -19.44 -18.11 13.72
CA GLY A 199 -20.70 -17.83 12.98
C GLY A 199 -21.08 -16.35 13.06
N THR A 200 -20.98 -15.74 14.23
CA THR A 200 -21.17 -14.31 14.47
C THR A 200 -20.18 -13.47 13.66
N PHE A 201 -18.91 -13.87 13.66
CA PHE A 201 -17.89 -13.19 12.84
C PHE A 201 -18.25 -13.15 11.37
N VAL A 202 -18.57 -14.32 10.78
CA VAL A 202 -18.81 -14.42 9.33
C VAL A 202 -20.14 -13.81 8.91
N ARG A 203 -21.24 -14.11 9.65
CA ARG A 203 -22.60 -13.73 9.24
C ARG A 203 -23.04 -12.35 9.70
N VAL A 204 -22.43 -11.82 10.77
CA VAL A 204 -22.85 -10.54 11.37
C VAL A 204 -21.75 -9.50 11.26
N MET A 205 -20.53 -9.79 11.73
CA MET A 205 -19.48 -8.79 11.82
C MET A 205 -18.90 -8.41 10.46
N ILE A 206 -18.61 -9.37 9.59
CA ILE A 206 -18.07 -9.07 8.24
C ILE A 206 -19.04 -8.20 7.42
N PRO A 207 -20.34 -8.51 7.30
CA PRO A 207 -21.26 -7.66 6.54
C PRO A 207 -21.39 -6.24 7.10
N ASN A 208 -21.36 -6.07 8.42
CA ASN A 208 -21.43 -4.75 9.06
C ASN A 208 -20.14 -3.96 8.93
N ALA A 209 -19.01 -4.64 8.69
CA ALA A 209 -17.69 -4.04 8.53
C ALA A 209 -17.19 -4.01 7.06
N LYS A 210 -18.04 -4.29 6.07
CA LYS A 210 -17.64 -4.46 4.65
C LYS A 210 -16.76 -3.36 4.08
N ASN A 211 -16.94 -2.12 4.53
CA ASN A 211 -16.19 -0.99 4.03
C ASN A 211 -14.70 -1.06 4.43
N ILE A 212 -14.40 -1.48 5.67
CA ILE A 212 -13.01 -1.64 6.11
C ILE A 212 -12.34 -2.83 5.41
N PHE A 213 -13.09 -3.90 5.10
CA PHE A 213 -12.56 -5.02 4.32
C PHE A 213 -12.06 -4.56 2.96
N LEU A 214 -12.83 -3.74 2.24
CA LEU A 214 -12.39 -3.17 0.97
C LEU A 214 -11.16 -2.26 1.15
N THR A 215 -11.17 -1.40 2.17
CA THR A 215 -10.06 -0.47 2.44
C THR A 215 -8.76 -1.23 2.75
N VAL A 216 -8.81 -2.23 3.62
CA VAL A 216 -7.65 -3.04 3.98
C VAL A 216 -7.16 -3.86 2.78
N PHE A 217 -8.09 -4.44 1.99
CA PHE A 217 -7.71 -5.16 0.77
C PHE A 217 -6.96 -4.26 -0.21
N LEU A 218 -7.48 -3.06 -0.48
CA LEU A 218 -6.83 -2.11 -1.38
C LEU A 218 -5.46 -1.68 -0.86
N PHE A 219 -5.32 -1.39 0.43
CA PHE A 219 -4.03 -1.06 1.02
C PHE A 219 -3.04 -2.22 0.91
N SER A 220 -3.46 -3.43 1.28
CA SER A 220 -2.61 -4.62 1.20
C SER A 220 -2.18 -4.89 -0.25
N PHE A 221 -3.11 -4.80 -1.19
CA PHE A 221 -2.82 -4.94 -2.62
C PHE A 221 -1.83 -3.88 -3.11
N CYS A 222 -2.07 -2.60 -2.82
CA CYS A 222 -1.20 -1.50 -3.27
C CYS A 222 0.22 -1.61 -2.68
N TRP A 223 0.34 -1.95 -1.39
CA TRP A 223 1.64 -2.15 -0.75
C TRP A 223 2.40 -3.33 -1.35
N GLN A 224 1.68 -4.43 -1.62
CA GLN A 224 2.29 -5.60 -2.25
C GLN A 224 2.68 -5.34 -3.71
N TRP A 225 1.84 -4.63 -4.46
CA TRP A 225 2.12 -4.24 -5.84
C TRP A 225 3.40 -3.43 -6.00
N THR A 226 3.70 -2.58 -5.04
CA THR A 226 4.88 -1.70 -5.02
C THR A 226 6.04 -2.26 -4.19
N ASP A 227 5.93 -3.49 -3.69
CA ASP A 227 6.97 -4.07 -2.85
C ASP A 227 8.24 -4.41 -3.64
N VAL A 228 9.35 -3.93 -3.12
CA VAL A 228 10.71 -4.21 -3.59
C VAL A 228 11.48 -5.02 -2.54
N SER A 229 11.26 -4.72 -1.26
CA SER A 229 12.07 -5.26 -0.17
C SER A 229 11.91 -6.76 0.02
N TYR A 230 10.67 -7.24 0.18
CA TYR A 230 10.42 -8.68 0.37
C TYR A 230 10.78 -9.46 -0.88
N THR A 231 10.41 -8.93 -2.07
CA THR A 231 10.74 -9.58 -3.33
C THR A 231 12.24 -9.75 -3.49
N ASN A 232 13.04 -8.71 -3.27
CA ASN A 232 14.50 -8.80 -3.39
C ASN A 232 15.15 -9.66 -2.29
N THR A 233 14.50 -9.81 -1.14
CA THR A 233 15.00 -10.67 -0.07
C THR A 233 14.87 -12.14 -0.44
N TYR A 234 13.77 -12.56 -1.08
CA TYR A 234 13.51 -13.96 -1.34
C TYR A 234 13.79 -14.41 -2.76
N PHE A 235 13.91 -13.49 -3.72
CA PHE A 235 14.13 -13.82 -5.13
C PHE A 235 15.41 -13.20 -5.70
N THR A 236 16.17 -14.02 -6.40
CA THR A 236 17.34 -13.57 -7.16
C THR A 236 16.91 -12.93 -8.49
N ASP A 237 15.90 -13.48 -9.14
CA ASP A 237 15.52 -13.15 -10.52
C ASP A 237 14.51 -12.01 -10.65
N ARG A 238 14.14 -11.37 -9.52
CA ARG A 238 13.23 -10.20 -9.47
C ARG A 238 11.99 -10.35 -10.35
N PRO A 239 11.11 -11.31 -10.05
CA PRO A 239 9.98 -11.63 -10.93
C PRO A 239 8.88 -10.58 -10.94
N LEU A 240 8.83 -9.66 -9.96
CA LEU A 240 7.80 -8.64 -9.82
C LEU A 240 8.25 -7.31 -10.44
N LEU A 241 7.29 -6.56 -11.02
CA LEU A 241 7.57 -5.31 -11.72
C LEU A 241 8.33 -4.29 -10.86
N ALA A 242 7.93 -4.09 -9.61
CA ALA A 242 8.57 -3.11 -8.73
C ALA A 242 10.04 -3.46 -8.43
N SER A 243 10.39 -4.73 -8.33
CA SER A 243 11.77 -5.17 -8.09
C SER A 243 12.70 -4.92 -9.30
N ARG A 244 12.16 -4.98 -10.53
CA ARG A 244 12.91 -4.75 -11.77
C ARG A 244 13.37 -3.29 -11.95
N ILE A 245 12.77 -2.33 -11.23
CA ILE A 245 13.25 -0.94 -11.22
C ILE A 245 14.73 -0.82 -10.86
N LEU A 246 15.22 -1.71 -10.00
CA LEU A 246 16.61 -1.71 -9.57
C LEU A 246 17.59 -2.14 -10.68
N ASP A 247 17.12 -2.85 -11.69
CA ASP A 247 17.93 -3.31 -12.82
C ASP A 247 18.10 -2.23 -13.88
N ILE A 248 17.29 -1.16 -13.83
CA ILE A 248 17.39 -0.04 -14.75
C ILE A 248 18.71 0.69 -14.53
N THR A 249 19.53 0.72 -15.58
CA THR A 249 20.79 1.46 -15.66
C THR A 249 20.90 2.16 -17.01
N VAL A 250 21.40 3.39 -17.01
CA VAL A 250 21.69 4.16 -18.21
C VAL A 250 23.19 4.32 -18.34
N ARG A 251 23.73 4.19 -19.54
CA ARG A 251 25.13 4.37 -19.84
C ARG A 251 25.32 5.39 -20.95
N VAL A 252 26.37 6.17 -20.84
CA VAL A 252 26.88 7.04 -21.91
C VAL A 252 28.28 6.53 -22.28
N GLY A 253 28.38 5.83 -23.40
CA GLY A 253 29.57 5.05 -23.74
C GLY A 253 29.82 3.94 -22.72
N ILE A 254 30.99 3.93 -22.10
CA ILE A 254 31.37 2.95 -21.05
C ILE A 254 31.03 3.39 -19.64
N THR A 255 30.60 4.64 -19.43
CA THR A 255 30.35 5.22 -18.09
C THR A 255 28.86 5.13 -17.74
N TYR A 256 28.59 4.84 -16.46
CA TYR A 256 27.23 4.89 -15.93
C TYR A 256 26.74 6.32 -15.78
N ASP A 257 25.58 6.62 -16.35
CA ASP A 257 24.87 7.88 -16.12
C ASP A 257 23.89 7.74 -14.94
N ASN A 258 24.31 8.20 -13.78
CA ASN A 258 23.49 8.15 -12.57
C ASN A 258 22.26 9.06 -12.66
N LYS A 259 22.36 10.20 -13.36
CA LYS A 259 21.23 11.13 -13.56
C LYS A 259 20.18 10.52 -14.47
N GLY A 260 20.60 10.05 -15.65
CA GLY A 260 19.74 9.36 -16.60
C GLY A 260 19.13 8.09 -16.01
N THR A 261 19.89 7.30 -15.23
CA THR A 261 19.38 6.14 -14.49
C THR A 261 18.27 6.54 -13.53
N GLY A 262 18.43 7.63 -12.78
CA GLY A 262 17.40 8.16 -11.89
C GLY A 262 16.14 8.56 -12.63
N ILE A 263 16.26 9.16 -13.81
CA ILE A 263 15.13 9.56 -14.64
C ILE A 263 14.41 8.34 -15.22
N ALA A 264 15.14 7.36 -15.75
CA ALA A 264 14.55 6.12 -16.26
C ALA A 264 13.83 5.32 -15.16
N ARG A 265 14.38 5.27 -13.94
CA ARG A 265 13.70 4.69 -12.77
C ARG A 265 12.44 5.45 -12.39
N ASN A 266 12.44 6.78 -12.47
CA ASN A 266 11.22 7.58 -12.26
C ASN A 266 10.15 7.27 -13.33
N ALA A 267 10.54 7.12 -14.60
CA ALA A 267 9.61 6.70 -15.66
C ALA A 267 9.01 5.32 -15.36
N ALA A 268 9.82 4.36 -14.93
CA ALA A 268 9.35 3.03 -14.53
C ALA A 268 8.36 3.10 -13.34
N CYS A 269 8.64 3.92 -12.33
CA CYS A 269 7.70 4.14 -11.22
C CYS A 269 6.35 4.68 -11.73
N LEU A 270 6.36 5.63 -12.66
CA LEU A 270 5.14 6.18 -13.25
C LEU A 270 4.36 5.11 -14.01
N ILE A 271 5.03 4.25 -14.78
CA ILE A 271 4.39 3.13 -15.49
C ILE A 271 3.71 2.18 -14.48
N ILE A 272 4.43 1.78 -13.42
CA ILE A 272 3.91 0.85 -12.40
C ILE A 272 2.74 1.47 -11.62
N MET A 273 2.67 2.78 -11.49
CA MET A 273 1.56 3.47 -10.83
C MET A 273 0.26 3.47 -11.63
N VAL A 274 0.30 3.34 -12.95
CA VAL A 274 -0.91 3.43 -13.79
C VAL A 274 -2.00 2.44 -13.36
N PRO A 275 -1.74 1.14 -13.18
CA PRO A 275 -2.77 0.20 -12.73
C PRO A 275 -3.34 0.55 -11.35
N LEU A 276 -2.52 1.06 -10.42
CA LEU A 276 -2.99 1.48 -9.10
C LEU A 276 -3.91 2.69 -9.17
N ILE A 277 -3.59 3.67 -10.03
CA ILE A 277 -4.45 4.84 -10.28
C ILE A 277 -5.81 4.38 -10.82
N VAL A 278 -5.81 3.45 -11.78
CA VAL A 278 -7.04 2.89 -12.34
C VAL A 278 -7.88 2.21 -11.24
N ILE A 279 -7.28 1.34 -10.44
CA ILE A 279 -7.96 0.66 -9.32
C ILE A 279 -8.49 1.69 -8.32
N PHE A 280 -7.73 2.74 -8.00
CA PHE A 280 -8.15 3.79 -7.08
C PHE A 280 -9.34 4.59 -7.62
N ILE A 281 -9.35 4.97 -8.89
CA ILE A 281 -10.47 5.70 -9.51
C ILE A 281 -11.80 4.93 -9.34
N PHE A 282 -11.78 3.61 -9.51
CA PHE A 282 -12.96 2.77 -9.31
C PHE A 282 -13.30 2.55 -7.83
N GLY A 283 -12.29 2.44 -6.96
CA GLY A 283 -12.45 2.15 -5.53
C GLY A 283 -12.78 3.38 -4.66
N GLN A 284 -12.39 4.59 -5.07
CA GLN A 284 -12.41 5.80 -4.23
C GLN A 284 -13.78 6.15 -3.63
N LYS A 285 -14.88 5.94 -4.37
CA LYS A 285 -16.23 6.24 -3.86
C LYS A 285 -16.57 5.43 -2.61
N LYS A 286 -16.19 4.15 -2.58
CA LYS A 286 -16.46 3.26 -1.44
C LYS A 286 -15.52 3.55 -0.27
N ILE A 287 -14.27 3.94 -0.54
CA ILE A 287 -13.29 4.33 0.50
C ILE A 287 -13.78 5.61 1.21
N THR A 288 -14.20 6.62 0.44
CA THR A 288 -14.65 7.90 1.00
C THR A 288 -15.92 7.74 1.85
N GLN A 289 -16.87 6.90 1.43
CA GLN A 289 -18.07 6.59 2.21
C GLN A 289 -17.74 5.92 3.56
N SER A 290 -16.71 5.08 3.60
CA SER A 290 -16.25 4.39 4.81
C SER A 290 -15.73 5.40 5.87
N ILE A 291 -14.99 6.42 5.44
CA ILE A 291 -14.42 7.42 6.34
C ILE A 291 -15.49 8.35 6.91
N THR A 292 -16.49 8.73 6.11
CA THR A 292 -17.56 9.63 6.55
C THR A 292 -18.53 8.96 7.52
N THR A 293 -18.84 7.68 7.37
CA THR A 293 -19.71 6.93 8.30
C THR A 293 -19.04 6.65 9.64
N SER A 294 -17.72 6.43 9.67
CA SER A 294 -16.99 6.26 10.94
C SER A 294 -16.82 7.58 11.72
N GLY A 295 -16.86 8.74 11.05
CA GLY A 295 -16.79 10.06 11.69
C GLY A 295 -18.12 10.59 12.23
N GLN A 296 -19.25 9.98 11.93
CA GLN A 296 -20.59 10.39 12.39
C GLN A 296 -21.12 9.55 13.57
N ALA A 297 -20.35 8.57 14.03
CA ALA A 297 -20.73 7.69 15.14
C ALA A 297 -20.24 8.19 16.53
N ASN A 298 -19.93 9.52 16.65
CA ASN A 298 -19.63 10.18 17.92
C ASN A 298 -20.63 11.30 18.17
#